data_9096ecce856b599ba199eea5442726c0
#
_entry.id   9096ecce856b599ba199eea5442726c0
#
_cell.length_a   1.000
_cell.length_b   1.000
_cell.length_c   1.000
_cell.angle_alpha   90.00
_cell.angle_beta   90.00
_cell.angle_gamma   90.00
#
_symmetry.space_group_name_H-M   'P 1'
#
loop_
_entity.id
_entity.type
_entity.pdbx_description
1 polymer ?
#
loop_
_entity_poly.entity_id
_entity_poly.type
_entity_poly.pdbx_seq_one_letter_code
_entity_poly.pdbx_strand_id
1 'polypeptide(L)'
;MGRARDLLTHVISFFQQHRLETAHAVIGVSGGVDSMVLLHLCQRAAEEAPSALGGFSVVHVHHHLRETADRDAEFVEQYCREREIPCEIAHVKVVDERGEGLEAAARRARYQALAERARAKGGVILVAHHAQDELETFIMRLLRGAGPGGLGAMRPEAEMNGVRVARPLIAVEKGEIDRYAEAHGVPHVEDETNEDPRFFRNRVRQVVIPALRAVEPRAEEKLLEALELLWAEDAYMRELAHEAGAARSRLRDAEGRMAFSPPGRLRANFTFLYNAG
;
A
#
# COMPACT_ATOMS: atom_id res chain seq x y z
N MET A 1 -2.31 11.67 -27.48
CA MET A 1 -2.47 10.26 -27.11
C MET A 1 -1.14 9.79 -26.52
N GLY A 2 -1.04 9.71 -25.20
CA GLY A 2 0.16 9.15 -24.54
C GLY A 2 0.31 7.67 -24.93
N ARG A 3 1.56 7.24 -25.14
CA ARG A 3 1.87 5.82 -25.33
C ARG A 3 1.33 5.07 -24.12
N ALA A 4 0.52 4.01 -24.34
CA ALA A 4 0.09 3.12 -23.26
C ALA A 4 1.34 2.68 -22.49
N ARG A 5 1.32 2.85 -21.16
CA ARG A 5 2.43 2.42 -20.30
C ARG A 5 2.54 0.90 -20.41
N ASP A 6 3.72 0.41 -20.73
CA ASP A 6 3.99 -1.02 -20.57
C ASP A 6 4.12 -1.34 -19.09
N LEU A 7 3.09 -1.99 -18.53
CA LEU A 7 3.03 -2.32 -17.10
C LEU A 7 4.16 -3.25 -16.67
N LEU A 8 4.63 -4.13 -17.53
CA LEU A 8 5.75 -5.00 -17.20
C LEU A 8 7.04 -4.19 -17.02
N THR A 9 7.36 -3.32 -17.98
CA THR A 9 8.51 -2.42 -17.88
C THR A 9 8.40 -1.51 -16.65
N HIS A 10 7.20 -1.02 -16.32
CA HIS A 10 6.95 -0.23 -15.12
C HIS A 10 7.27 -1.02 -13.84
N VAL A 11 6.78 -2.25 -13.71
CA VAL A 11 7.01 -3.09 -12.53
C VAL A 11 8.47 -3.51 -12.40
N ILE A 12 9.13 -3.87 -13.49
CA ILE A 12 10.57 -4.17 -13.49
C ILE A 12 11.38 -2.94 -13.03
N SER A 13 11.08 -1.76 -13.56
CA SER A 13 11.72 -0.51 -13.15
C SER A 13 11.49 -0.21 -11.67
N PHE A 14 10.27 -0.45 -11.18
CA PHE A 14 9.95 -0.32 -9.77
C PHE A 14 10.82 -1.25 -8.91
N PHE A 15 10.96 -2.52 -9.27
CA PHE A 15 11.80 -3.47 -8.53
C PHE A 15 13.25 -3.00 -8.44
N GLN A 16 13.82 -2.50 -9.54
CA GLN A 16 15.17 -1.98 -9.59
C GLN A 16 15.33 -0.71 -8.75
N GLN A 17 14.43 0.27 -8.89
CA GLN A 17 14.45 1.52 -8.12
C GLN A 17 14.37 1.27 -6.61
N HIS A 18 13.60 0.28 -6.23
CA HIS A 18 13.36 -0.10 -4.84
C HIS A 18 14.27 -1.24 -4.35
N ARG A 19 15.28 -1.63 -5.12
CA ARG A 19 16.31 -2.64 -4.75
C ARG A 19 15.71 -3.95 -4.25
N LEU A 20 14.81 -4.52 -5.04
CA LEU A 20 14.13 -5.78 -4.71
C LEU A 20 14.84 -7.01 -5.31
N GLU A 21 15.98 -6.84 -5.99
CA GLU A 21 16.71 -7.87 -6.73
C GLU A 21 17.14 -9.05 -5.85
N THR A 22 17.44 -8.79 -4.57
CA THR A 22 17.86 -9.82 -3.62
C THR A 22 16.77 -10.19 -2.60
N ALA A 23 15.63 -9.49 -2.61
CA ALA A 23 14.56 -9.72 -1.67
C ALA A 23 13.60 -10.81 -2.16
N HIS A 24 13.22 -11.74 -1.26
CA HIS A 24 12.11 -12.64 -1.56
C HIS A 24 10.78 -11.88 -1.42
N ALA A 25 9.97 -11.83 -2.47
CA ALA A 25 8.68 -11.16 -2.42
C ALA A 25 7.57 -12.10 -1.94
N VAL A 26 6.83 -11.68 -0.91
CA VAL A 26 5.57 -12.31 -0.51
C VAL A 26 4.43 -11.50 -1.09
N ILE A 27 3.77 -12.03 -2.11
CA ILE A 27 2.68 -11.34 -2.81
C ILE A 27 1.36 -11.66 -2.11
N GLY A 28 0.69 -10.63 -1.59
CA GLY A 28 -0.66 -10.76 -1.05
C GLY A 28 -1.70 -10.81 -2.19
N VAL A 29 -2.28 -11.97 -2.45
CA VAL A 29 -3.24 -12.19 -3.54
C VAL A 29 -4.63 -12.47 -2.99
N SER A 30 -5.60 -11.64 -3.35
CA SER A 30 -7.01 -11.83 -2.95
C SER A 30 -7.84 -12.64 -3.96
N GLY A 31 -7.35 -12.83 -5.18
CA GLY A 31 -8.08 -13.38 -6.32
C GLY A 31 -8.71 -12.32 -7.22
N GLY A 32 -8.93 -11.10 -6.73
CA GLY A 32 -9.45 -9.99 -7.54
C GLY A 32 -8.44 -9.49 -8.57
N VAL A 33 -8.95 -8.82 -9.62
CA VAL A 33 -8.20 -8.44 -10.83
C VAL A 33 -6.87 -7.74 -10.54
N ASP A 34 -6.81 -6.77 -9.61
CA ASP A 34 -5.60 -6.01 -9.32
C ASP A 34 -4.48 -6.93 -8.77
N SER A 35 -4.83 -7.81 -7.84
CA SER A 35 -3.88 -8.74 -7.22
C SER A 35 -3.42 -9.84 -8.20
N MET A 36 -4.31 -10.29 -9.09
CA MET A 36 -3.97 -11.27 -10.12
C MET A 36 -3.10 -10.65 -11.23
N VAL A 37 -3.34 -9.39 -11.58
CA VAL A 37 -2.46 -8.65 -12.50
C VAL A 37 -1.07 -8.44 -11.90
N LEU A 38 -0.97 -8.07 -10.63
CA LEU A 38 0.34 -7.96 -9.96
C LEU A 38 1.07 -9.30 -9.96
N LEU A 39 0.39 -10.40 -9.63
CA LEU A 39 0.96 -11.76 -9.67
C LEU A 39 1.46 -12.12 -11.06
N HIS A 40 0.65 -11.90 -12.10
CA HIS A 40 1.02 -12.16 -13.49
C HIS A 40 2.22 -11.30 -13.94
N LEU A 41 2.28 -10.04 -13.54
CA LEU A 41 3.42 -9.16 -13.81
C LEU A 41 4.70 -9.63 -13.09
N CYS A 42 4.60 -10.11 -11.85
CA CYS A 42 5.74 -10.69 -11.13
C CYS A 42 6.24 -11.97 -11.79
N GLN A 43 5.34 -12.82 -12.26
CA GLN A 43 5.70 -14.04 -13.02
C GLN A 43 6.44 -13.68 -14.30
N ARG A 44 5.90 -12.78 -15.11
CA ARG A 44 6.56 -12.32 -16.33
C ARG A 44 7.90 -11.64 -16.07
N ALA A 45 7.99 -10.82 -14.99
CA ALA A 45 9.25 -10.20 -14.62
C ALA A 45 10.32 -11.24 -14.23
N ALA A 46 9.94 -12.34 -13.57
CA ALA A 46 10.86 -13.43 -13.26
C ALA A 46 11.34 -14.18 -14.51
N GLU A 47 10.53 -14.26 -15.55
CA GLU A 47 10.86 -14.88 -16.84
C GLU A 47 11.72 -13.96 -17.72
N GLU A 48 11.31 -12.68 -17.88
CA GLU A 48 11.91 -11.73 -18.82
C GLU A 48 13.08 -10.93 -18.23
N ALA A 49 13.11 -10.74 -16.91
CA ALA A 49 14.14 -10.02 -16.17
C ALA A 49 14.48 -10.70 -14.83
N PRO A 50 15.06 -11.93 -14.84
CA PRO A 50 15.25 -12.73 -13.60
C PRO A 50 16.05 -12.04 -12.51
N SER A 51 16.88 -11.05 -12.88
CA SER A 51 17.68 -10.27 -11.93
C SER A 51 16.90 -9.13 -11.25
N ALA A 52 15.67 -8.84 -11.66
CA ALA A 52 14.92 -7.72 -11.12
C ALA A 52 14.24 -8.03 -9.76
N LEU A 53 13.98 -9.30 -9.47
CA LEU A 53 13.33 -9.75 -8.24
C LEU A 53 14.00 -11.03 -7.74
N GLY A 54 14.33 -11.10 -6.46
CA GLY A 54 15.01 -12.25 -5.82
C GLY A 54 14.16 -13.52 -5.62
N GLY A 55 13.04 -13.60 -6.32
CA GLY A 55 12.07 -14.67 -6.24
C GLY A 55 10.81 -14.25 -5.48
N PHE A 56 9.74 -15.04 -5.61
CA PHE A 56 8.48 -14.72 -4.95
C PHE A 56 7.67 -15.95 -4.53
N SER A 57 6.72 -15.72 -3.64
CA SER A 57 5.67 -16.68 -3.26
C SER A 57 4.37 -15.92 -3.03
N VAL A 58 3.26 -16.63 -3.15
CA VAL A 58 1.91 -16.10 -2.96
C VAL A 58 1.40 -16.44 -1.57
N VAL A 59 0.71 -15.50 -0.95
CA VAL A 59 -0.10 -15.73 0.25
C VAL A 59 -1.51 -15.18 0.00
N HIS A 60 -2.49 -16.06 0.01
CA HIS A 60 -3.89 -15.70 0.09
C HIS A 60 -4.32 -15.68 1.56
N VAL A 61 -4.88 -14.57 2.03
CA VAL A 61 -5.34 -14.46 3.43
C VAL A 61 -6.84 -14.69 3.51
N HIS A 62 -7.20 -15.82 4.10
CA HIS A 62 -8.59 -16.24 4.27
C HIS A 62 -9.16 -15.71 5.59
N HIS A 63 -10.10 -14.78 5.50
CA HIS A 63 -10.66 -14.07 6.66
C HIS A 63 -11.89 -14.74 7.27
N HIS A 64 -12.49 -15.75 6.63
CA HIS A 64 -13.73 -16.40 7.03
C HIS A 64 -14.93 -15.45 7.20
N LEU A 65 -14.96 -14.34 6.45
CA LEU A 65 -15.99 -13.32 6.58
C LEU A 65 -17.09 -13.41 5.52
N ARG A 66 -16.88 -14.19 4.45
CA ARG A 66 -17.80 -14.32 3.31
C ARG A 66 -18.01 -15.78 2.96
N GLU A 67 -19.19 -16.10 2.42
CA GLU A 67 -19.48 -17.45 1.92
C GLU A 67 -18.63 -17.81 0.70
N THR A 68 -18.23 -16.82 -0.10
CA THR A 68 -17.38 -17.00 -1.29
C THR A 68 -15.88 -17.09 -0.99
N ALA A 69 -15.47 -16.93 0.26
CA ALA A 69 -14.04 -16.90 0.63
C ALA A 69 -13.30 -18.21 0.31
N ASP A 70 -13.96 -19.36 0.48
CA ASP A 70 -13.39 -20.67 0.15
C ASP A 70 -13.17 -20.80 -1.36
N ARG A 71 -14.14 -20.39 -2.19
CA ARG A 71 -14.02 -20.33 -3.66
C ARG A 71 -12.83 -19.48 -4.11
N ASP A 72 -12.66 -18.31 -3.50
CA ASP A 72 -11.60 -17.37 -3.85
C ASP A 72 -10.22 -17.96 -3.46
N ALA A 73 -10.13 -18.65 -2.32
CA ALA A 73 -8.92 -19.35 -1.90
C ALA A 73 -8.57 -20.51 -2.83
N GLU A 74 -9.54 -21.36 -3.18
CA GLU A 74 -9.37 -22.47 -4.13
C GLU A 74 -8.91 -21.97 -5.51
N PHE A 75 -9.51 -20.87 -5.99
CA PHE A 75 -9.13 -20.25 -7.27
C PHE A 75 -7.65 -19.82 -7.27
N VAL A 76 -7.18 -19.10 -6.22
CA VAL A 76 -5.79 -18.65 -6.12
C VAL A 76 -4.85 -19.85 -6.00
N GLU A 77 -5.19 -20.84 -5.17
CA GLU A 77 -4.39 -22.04 -5.00
C GLU A 77 -4.25 -22.84 -6.29
N GLN A 78 -5.35 -23.03 -7.03
CA GLN A 78 -5.34 -23.71 -8.32
C GLN A 78 -4.49 -22.95 -9.35
N TYR A 79 -4.68 -21.62 -9.47
CA TYR A 79 -3.88 -20.79 -10.38
C TYR A 79 -2.38 -20.94 -10.13
N CYS A 80 -1.98 -20.90 -8.86
CA CYS A 80 -0.57 -21.05 -8.46
C CYS A 80 -0.05 -22.47 -8.72
N ARG A 81 -0.84 -23.49 -8.42
CA ARG A 81 -0.46 -24.90 -8.65
C ARG A 81 -0.19 -25.20 -10.12
N GLU A 82 -1.05 -24.71 -11.01
CA GLU A 82 -0.90 -24.88 -12.46
C GLU A 82 0.35 -24.23 -13.05
N ARG A 83 0.94 -23.26 -12.30
CA ARG A 83 2.12 -22.48 -12.71
C ARG A 83 3.34 -22.72 -11.84
N GLU A 84 3.28 -23.74 -10.99
CA GLU A 84 4.35 -24.12 -10.07
C GLU A 84 4.80 -22.96 -9.14
N ILE A 85 3.88 -22.02 -8.82
CA ILE A 85 4.14 -20.89 -7.94
C ILE A 85 3.91 -21.33 -6.50
N PRO A 86 4.90 -21.15 -5.57
CA PRO A 86 4.70 -21.43 -4.16
C PRO A 86 3.56 -20.58 -3.58
N CYS A 87 2.51 -21.23 -3.07
CA CYS A 87 1.32 -20.59 -2.55
C CYS A 87 0.96 -21.12 -1.16
N GLU A 88 0.54 -20.25 -0.28
CA GLU A 88 0.01 -20.57 1.05
C GLU A 88 -1.34 -19.89 1.28
N ILE A 89 -2.33 -20.63 1.77
CA ILE A 89 -3.59 -20.08 2.25
C ILE A 89 -3.46 -19.83 3.76
N ALA A 90 -3.40 -18.57 4.14
CA ALA A 90 -3.27 -18.15 5.54
C ALA A 90 -4.65 -17.90 6.16
N HIS A 91 -5.14 -18.82 6.97
CA HIS A 91 -6.39 -18.65 7.71
C HIS A 91 -6.17 -17.71 8.90
N VAL A 92 -6.95 -16.61 8.96
CA VAL A 92 -6.85 -15.63 10.04
C VAL A 92 -8.20 -15.44 10.73
N LYS A 93 -8.16 -15.27 12.04
CA LYS A 93 -9.35 -14.87 12.81
C LYS A 93 -9.39 -13.36 12.90
N VAL A 94 -10.46 -12.76 12.39
CA VAL A 94 -10.67 -11.31 12.48
C VAL A 94 -11.37 -10.99 13.79
N VAL A 95 -10.71 -10.21 14.65
CA VAL A 95 -11.26 -9.77 15.94
C VAL A 95 -11.10 -8.25 16.03
N ASP A 96 -12.21 -7.55 16.25
CA ASP A 96 -12.22 -6.10 16.47
C ASP A 96 -12.01 -5.77 17.95
N GLU A 97 -10.80 -6.03 18.46
CA GLU A 97 -10.44 -5.77 19.86
C GLU A 97 -10.33 -4.26 20.17
N ARG A 98 -10.17 -3.42 19.14
CA ARG A 98 -9.89 -1.98 19.30
C ARG A 98 -11.09 -1.09 19.03
N GLY A 99 -12.23 -1.67 18.62
CA GLY A 99 -13.40 -0.91 18.19
C GLY A 99 -13.15 -0.07 16.93
N GLU A 100 -12.21 -0.50 16.09
CA GLU A 100 -11.81 0.18 14.85
C GLU A 100 -12.69 -0.17 13.64
N GLY A 101 -13.58 -1.14 13.83
CA GLY A 101 -14.45 -1.70 12.80
C GLY A 101 -13.85 -2.92 12.09
N LEU A 102 -14.75 -3.77 11.57
CA LEU A 102 -14.39 -5.06 10.99
C LEU A 102 -13.41 -4.94 9.82
N GLU A 103 -13.55 -3.92 8.97
CA GLU A 103 -12.65 -3.67 7.83
C GLU A 103 -11.21 -3.39 8.29
N ALA A 104 -11.04 -2.53 9.29
CA ALA A 104 -9.73 -2.20 9.82
C ALA A 104 -9.09 -3.40 10.54
N ALA A 105 -9.89 -4.17 11.29
CA ALA A 105 -9.45 -5.39 11.94
C ALA A 105 -9.01 -6.46 10.93
N ALA A 106 -9.78 -6.66 9.86
CA ALA A 106 -9.44 -7.58 8.77
C ALA A 106 -8.15 -7.14 8.06
N ARG A 107 -8.02 -5.84 7.77
CA ARG A 107 -6.78 -5.28 7.19
C ARG A 107 -5.58 -5.53 8.11
N ARG A 108 -5.71 -5.30 9.42
CA ARG A 108 -4.64 -5.57 10.39
C ARG A 108 -4.24 -7.04 10.39
N ALA A 109 -5.21 -7.96 10.48
CA ALA A 109 -4.96 -9.40 10.46
C ALA A 109 -4.26 -9.85 9.17
N ARG A 110 -4.67 -9.30 8.01
CA ARG A 110 -4.03 -9.54 6.71
C ARG A 110 -2.56 -9.16 6.73
N TYR A 111 -2.24 -7.91 7.12
CA TYR A 111 -0.84 -7.46 7.14
C TYR A 111 0.01 -8.18 8.18
N GLN A 112 -0.57 -8.62 9.28
CA GLN A 112 0.14 -9.45 10.25
C GLN A 112 0.51 -10.80 9.64
N ALA A 113 -0.45 -11.48 9.00
CA ALA A 113 -0.21 -12.78 8.36
C ALA A 113 0.85 -12.68 7.24
N LEU A 114 0.78 -11.65 6.41
CA LEU A 114 1.78 -11.39 5.36
C LEU A 114 3.16 -11.09 5.96
N ALA A 115 3.23 -10.28 7.02
CA ALA A 115 4.49 -9.91 7.66
C ALA A 115 5.20 -11.10 8.32
N GLU A 116 4.47 -12.03 8.92
CA GLU A 116 5.02 -13.27 9.47
C GLU A 116 5.73 -14.09 8.39
N ARG A 117 5.12 -14.27 7.22
CA ARG A 117 5.68 -15.02 6.08
C ARG A 117 6.87 -14.29 5.45
N ALA A 118 6.75 -12.99 5.24
CA ALA A 118 7.84 -12.19 4.70
C ALA A 118 9.06 -12.18 5.64
N ARG A 119 8.85 -12.05 6.95
CA ARG A 119 9.92 -12.10 7.95
C ARG A 119 10.64 -13.44 7.96
N ALA A 120 9.89 -14.55 7.87
CA ALA A 120 10.47 -15.89 7.83
C ALA A 120 11.40 -16.10 6.61
N LYS A 121 11.19 -15.35 5.53
CA LYS A 121 11.98 -15.39 4.29
C LYS A 121 12.99 -14.26 4.16
N GLY A 122 13.10 -13.37 5.16
CA GLY A 122 13.92 -12.15 5.07
C GLY A 122 13.47 -11.25 3.90
N GLY A 123 12.18 -11.25 3.62
CA GLY A 123 11.63 -10.71 2.37
C GLY A 123 10.81 -9.42 2.54
N VAL A 124 10.12 -9.05 1.46
CA VAL A 124 9.26 -7.89 1.31
C VAL A 124 7.83 -8.33 0.97
N ILE A 125 6.84 -7.56 1.43
CA ILE A 125 5.44 -7.78 1.04
C ILE A 125 5.15 -6.96 -0.22
N LEU A 126 4.58 -7.58 -1.26
CA LEU A 126 4.01 -6.89 -2.41
C LEU A 126 2.48 -6.91 -2.33
N VAL A 127 1.87 -5.75 -2.59
CA VAL A 127 0.41 -5.59 -2.64
C VAL A 127 0.01 -4.74 -3.85
N ALA A 128 -1.15 -5.05 -4.42
CA ALA A 128 -1.63 -4.49 -5.68
C ALA A 128 -2.44 -3.18 -5.49
N HIS A 129 -2.08 -2.34 -4.52
CA HIS A 129 -2.70 -1.02 -4.42
C HIS A 129 -2.31 -0.17 -5.64
N HIS A 130 -3.27 0.57 -6.17
CA HIS A 130 -3.14 1.41 -7.36
C HIS A 130 -3.55 2.86 -7.09
N ALA A 131 -3.45 3.73 -8.09
CA ALA A 131 -3.69 5.18 -7.94
C ALA A 131 -5.07 5.52 -7.35
N GLN A 132 -6.11 4.79 -7.71
CA GLN A 132 -7.45 5.03 -7.17
C GLN A 132 -7.55 4.64 -5.68
N ASP A 133 -6.89 3.56 -5.22
CA ASP A 133 -6.82 3.20 -3.80
C ASP A 133 -6.14 4.28 -2.96
N GLU A 134 -5.12 4.89 -3.53
CA GLU A 134 -4.40 5.99 -2.93
C GLU A 134 -5.31 7.21 -2.76
N LEU A 135 -5.98 7.61 -3.84
CA LEU A 135 -6.93 8.72 -3.85
C LEU A 135 -8.06 8.51 -2.83
N GLU A 136 -8.66 7.33 -2.82
CA GLU A 136 -9.69 6.96 -1.83
C GLU A 136 -9.17 7.10 -0.40
N THR A 137 -7.96 6.58 -0.14
CA THR A 137 -7.33 6.66 1.18
C THR A 137 -7.03 8.11 1.58
N PHE A 138 -6.57 8.92 0.66
CA PHE A 138 -6.35 10.36 0.86
C PHE A 138 -7.64 11.07 1.26
N ILE A 139 -8.70 10.91 0.47
CA ILE A 139 -10.00 11.53 0.75
C ILE A 139 -10.56 11.04 2.10
N MET A 140 -10.50 9.74 2.38
CA MET A 140 -10.94 9.19 3.67
C MET A 140 -10.21 9.81 4.86
N ARG A 141 -8.92 10.08 4.73
CA ARG A 141 -8.09 10.69 5.78
C ARG A 141 -8.34 12.17 5.92
N LEU A 142 -8.51 12.87 4.79
CA LEU A 142 -8.90 14.29 4.78
C LEU A 142 -10.23 14.49 5.49
N LEU A 143 -11.23 13.66 5.21
CA LEU A 143 -12.55 13.69 5.86
C LEU A 143 -12.51 13.33 7.36
N ARG A 144 -11.45 12.66 7.81
CA ARG A 144 -11.21 12.35 9.23
C ARG A 144 -10.34 13.40 9.93
N GLY A 145 -9.93 14.46 9.25
CA GLY A 145 -9.11 15.53 9.82
C GLY A 145 -7.64 15.15 10.03
N ALA A 146 -7.09 14.28 9.18
CA ALA A 146 -5.67 13.93 9.26
C ALA A 146 -4.80 15.14 8.91
N GLY A 147 -3.74 15.37 9.68
CA GLY A 147 -2.69 16.35 9.36
C GLY A 147 -1.77 15.88 8.20
N PRO A 148 -0.84 16.74 7.73
CA PRO A 148 0.00 16.48 6.55
C PRO A 148 0.71 15.13 6.56
N GLY A 149 1.37 14.77 7.68
CA GLY A 149 2.03 13.47 7.81
C GLY A 149 1.09 12.26 7.76
N GLY A 150 -0.21 12.47 8.09
CA GLY A 150 -1.25 11.46 7.97
C GLY A 150 -1.85 11.38 6.57
N LEU A 151 -1.93 12.48 5.84
CA LEU A 151 -2.49 12.54 4.49
C LEU A 151 -1.64 11.76 3.48
N GLY A 152 -0.31 11.87 3.54
CA GLY A 152 0.61 11.19 2.63
C GLY A 152 0.83 9.70 2.90
N ALA A 153 -0.18 8.95 3.22
CA ALA A 153 -0.05 7.66 3.89
C ALA A 153 0.06 6.41 3.02
N MET A 154 -0.24 6.46 1.75
CA MET A 154 -0.08 5.30 0.88
C MET A 154 1.10 5.50 -0.09
N ARG A 155 2.30 5.45 0.46
CA ARG A 155 3.54 5.61 -0.32
C ARG A 155 3.85 4.36 -1.14
N PRO A 156 4.69 4.46 -2.20
CA PRO A 156 5.19 3.31 -2.94
C PRO A 156 5.80 2.24 -2.04
N GLU A 157 6.46 2.68 -0.97
CA GLU A 157 6.97 1.83 0.09
C GLU A 157 6.56 2.31 1.48
N ALA A 158 6.41 1.35 2.39
CA ALA A 158 6.18 1.60 3.81
C ALA A 158 6.74 0.45 4.65
N GLU A 159 6.92 0.68 5.92
CA GLU A 159 7.16 -0.40 6.89
C GLU A 159 5.85 -0.69 7.63
N MET A 160 5.48 -1.96 7.69
CA MET A 160 4.32 -2.43 8.46
C MET A 160 4.70 -3.69 9.25
N ASN A 161 4.42 -3.68 10.54
CA ASN A 161 4.78 -4.79 11.45
C ASN A 161 6.27 -5.18 11.37
N GLY A 162 7.18 -4.21 11.17
CA GLY A 162 8.62 -4.45 11.06
C GLY A 162 9.03 -5.14 9.75
N VAL A 163 8.18 -5.10 8.72
CA VAL A 163 8.46 -5.64 7.39
C VAL A 163 8.18 -4.57 6.33
N ARG A 164 9.03 -4.52 5.33
CA ARG A 164 8.88 -3.65 4.17
C ARG A 164 7.68 -4.08 3.33
N VAL A 165 6.84 -3.12 2.96
CA VAL A 165 5.69 -3.29 2.06
C VAL A 165 5.90 -2.43 0.84
N ALA A 166 5.87 -3.02 -0.34
CA ALA A 166 6.02 -2.30 -1.60
C ALA A 166 4.74 -2.41 -2.44
N ARG A 167 4.46 -1.36 -3.23
CA ARG A 167 3.23 -1.20 -4.02
C ARG A 167 3.58 -0.86 -5.46
N PRO A 168 3.94 -1.86 -6.27
CA PRO A 168 4.42 -1.62 -7.63
C PRO A 168 3.40 -0.94 -8.55
N LEU A 169 2.11 -1.05 -8.23
CA LEU A 169 1.03 -0.48 -9.04
C LEU A 169 0.50 0.87 -8.51
N ILE A 170 1.11 1.46 -7.47
CA ILE A 170 0.55 2.64 -6.79
C ILE A 170 0.33 3.85 -7.72
N ALA A 171 1.18 4.03 -8.73
CA ALA A 171 1.09 5.09 -9.72
C ALA A 171 0.39 4.64 -11.02
N VAL A 172 -0.26 3.47 -11.02
CA VAL A 172 -0.96 2.92 -12.18
C VAL A 172 -2.45 3.19 -12.04
N GLU A 173 -3.08 3.66 -13.10
CA GLU A 173 -4.53 3.86 -13.13
C GLU A 173 -5.28 2.52 -13.20
N LYS A 174 -6.44 2.43 -12.52
CA LYS A 174 -7.28 1.23 -12.55
C LYS A 174 -7.59 0.76 -13.98
N GLY A 175 -7.92 1.69 -14.87
CA GLY A 175 -8.21 1.35 -16.28
C GLY A 175 -7.02 0.78 -17.05
N GLU A 176 -5.77 1.03 -16.64
CA GLU A 176 -4.59 0.38 -17.22
C GLU A 176 -4.48 -1.07 -16.75
N ILE A 177 -4.79 -1.33 -15.48
CA ILE A 177 -4.82 -2.69 -14.89
C ILE A 177 -5.89 -3.54 -15.59
N ASP A 178 -7.11 -2.99 -15.76
CA ASP A 178 -8.22 -3.70 -16.39
C ASP A 178 -7.91 -4.03 -17.86
N ARG A 179 -7.37 -3.07 -18.61
CA ARG A 179 -6.92 -3.30 -19.99
C ARG A 179 -5.82 -4.35 -20.08
N TYR A 180 -4.89 -4.36 -19.14
CA TYR A 180 -3.85 -5.38 -19.07
C TYR A 180 -4.44 -6.76 -18.80
N ALA A 181 -5.37 -6.87 -17.85
CA ALA A 181 -6.03 -8.13 -17.53
C ALA A 181 -6.77 -8.69 -18.74
N GLU A 182 -7.52 -7.86 -19.47
CA GLU A 182 -8.22 -8.23 -20.69
C GLU A 182 -7.26 -8.66 -21.81
N ALA A 183 -6.23 -7.84 -22.09
CA ALA A 183 -5.27 -8.10 -23.17
C ALA A 183 -4.45 -9.38 -22.97
N HIS A 184 -4.19 -9.77 -21.71
CA HIS A 184 -3.41 -10.95 -21.37
C HIS A 184 -4.27 -12.13 -20.87
N GLY A 185 -5.60 -11.99 -20.85
CA GLY A 185 -6.50 -13.02 -20.36
C GLY A 185 -6.22 -13.42 -18.92
N VAL A 186 -5.89 -12.46 -18.04
CA VAL A 186 -5.56 -12.73 -16.63
C VAL A 186 -6.83 -13.15 -15.90
N PRO A 187 -6.95 -14.43 -15.47
CA PRO A 187 -8.15 -14.88 -14.77
C PRO A 187 -8.23 -14.25 -13.38
N HIS A 188 -9.45 -13.91 -12.95
CA HIS A 188 -9.71 -13.34 -11.65
C HIS A 188 -11.14 -13.61 -11.20
N VAL A 189 -11.42 -13.41 -9.92
CA VAL A 189 -12.76 -13.48 -9.34
C VAL A 189 -13.29 -12.07 -9.07
N GLU A 190 -14.58 -11.87 -9.25
CA GLU A 190 -15.25 -10.63 -8.87
C GLU A 190 -15.61 -10.66 -7.39
N ASP A 191 -15.29 -9.56 -6.69
CA ASP A 191 -15.64 -9.39 -5.27
C ASP A 191 -16.96 -8.62 -5.17
N GLU A 192 -18.03 -9.32 -4.83
CA GLU A 192 -19.39 -8.78 -4.70
C GLU A 192 -19.50 -7.67 -3.63
N THR A 193 -18.55 -7.61 -2.68
CA THR A 193 -18.57 -6.59 -1.62
C THR A 193 -18.03 -5.23 -2.06
N ASN A 194 -17.45 -5.13 -3.26
CA ASN A 194 -16.90 -3.88 -3.79
C ASN A 194 -17.96 -2.79 -4.01
N GLU A 195 -19.23 -3.15 -4.08
CA GLU A 195 -20.34 -2.22 -4.32
C GLU A 195 -21.14 -1.86 -3.05
N ASP A 196 -20.90 -2.52 -1.92
CA ASP A 196 -21.69 -2.32 -0.70
C ASP A 196 -21.46 -0.91 -0.10
N PRO A 197 -22.48 -0.03 -0.10
CA PRO A 197 -22.36 1.35 0.39
C PRO A 197 -22.21 1.46 1.91
N ARG A 198 -22.37 0.35 2.66
CA ARG A 198 -22.11 0.34 4.12
C ARG A 198 -20.64 0.62 4.42
N PHE A 199 -19.74 0.26 3.52
CA PHE A 199 -18.32 0.55 3.68
C PHE A 199 -17.99 2.00 3.31
N PHE A 200 -17.26 2.68 4.19
CA PHE A 200 -16.92 4.10 4.00
C PHE A 200 -16.11 4.32 2.71
N ARG A 201 -15.21 3.40 2.38
CA ARG A 201 -14.43 3.44 1.14
C ARG A 201 -15.32 3.41 -0.11
N ASN A 202 -16.32 2.53 -0.13
CA ASN A 202 -17.25 2.43 -1.26
C ASN A 202 -18.09 3.71 -1.42
N ARG A 203 -18.49 4.36 -0.31
CA ARG A 203 -19.15 5.68 -0.39
C ARG A 203 -18.24 6.76 -0.98
N VAL A 204 -16.95 6.77 -0.62
CA VAL A 204 -15.99 7.71 -1.22
C VAL A 204 -15.89 7.46 -2.72
N ARG A 205 -15.75 6.21 -3.14
CA ARG A 205 -15.66 5.80 -4.56
C ARG A 205 -16.93 6.15 -5.35
N GLN A 206 -18.11 5.86 -4.79
CA GLN A 206 -19.38 5.96 -5.51
C GLN A 206 -20.02 7.36 -5.46
N VAL A 207 -19.69 8.17 -4.45
CA VAL A 207 -20.33 9.46 -4.23
C VAL A 207 -19.32 10.61 -4.31
N VAL A 208 -18.26 10.57 -3.52
CA VAL A 208 -17.35 11.72 -3.38
C VAL A 208 -16.51 11.91 -4.64
N ILE A 209 -15.86 10.85 -5.14
CA ILE A 209 -15.02 10.96 -6.34
C ILE A 209 -15.83 11.40 -7.57
N PRO A 210 -17.02 10.83 -7.87
CA PRO A 210 -17.85 11.35 -8.96
C PRO A 210 -18.29 12.81 -8.79
N ALA A 211 -18.59 13.23 -7.56
CA ALA A 211 -18.93 14.64 -7.29
C ALA A 211 -17.74 15.58 -7.55
N LEU A 212 -16.54 15.20 -7.15
CA LEU A 212 -15.32 15.97 -7.45
C LEU A 212 -15.08 16.06 -8.96
N ARG A 213 -15.23 14.95 -9.68
CA ARG A 213 -15.10 14.89 -11.15
C ARG A 213 -16.15 15.76 -11.87
N ALA A 214 -17.37 15.86 -11.34
CA ALA A 214 -18.42 16.72 -11.88
C ALA A 214 -18.09 18.21 -11.74
N VAL A 215 -17.35 18.60 -10.69
CA VAL A 215 -16.91 20.00 -10.47
C VAL A 215 -15.63 20.31 -11.26
N GLU A 216 -14.67 19.40 -11.25
CA GLU A 216 -13.39 19.52 -11.95
C GLU A 216 -13.06 18.18 -12.62
N PRO A 217 -13.17 18.07 -13.95
CA PRO A 217 -12.95 16.82 -14.67
C PRO A 217 -11.59 16.17 -14.43
N ARG A 218 -10.56 16.96 -14.08
CA ARG A 218 -9.22 16.49 -13.75
C ARG A 218 -8.96 16.43 -12.23
N ALA A 219 -10.00 16.38 -11.40
CA ALA A 219 -9.85 16.41 -9.94
C ALA A 219 -8.97 15.27 -9.42
N GLU A 220 -9.13 14.07 -9.94
CA GLU A 220 -8.35 12.89 -9.51
C GLU A 220 -6.86 13.07 -9.78
N GLU A 221 -6.50 13.49 -10.99
CA GLU A 221 -5.11 13.78 -11.38
C GLU A 221 -4.50 14.87 -10.50
N LYS A 222 -5.20 16.00 -10.32
CA LYS A 222 -4.73 17.10 -9.47
C LYS A 222 -4.57 16.71 -7.99
N LEU A 223 -5.44 15.85 -7.49
CA LEU A 223 -5.34 15.36 -6.12
C LEU A 223 -4.17 14.39 -5.93
N LEU A 224 -3.88 13.55 -6.92
CA LEU A 224 -2.70 12.69 -6.91
C LEU A 224 -1.41 13.51 -7.02
N GLU A 225 -1.36 14.54 -7.89
CA GLU A 225 -0.23 15.47 -7.93
C GLU A 225 0.00 16.18 -6.58
N ALA A 226 -1.08 16.62 -5.92
CA ALA A 226 -0.99 17.23 -4.59
C ALA A 226 -0.47 16.25 -3.53
N LEU A 227 -0.82 14.97 -3.63
CA LEU A 227 -0.31 13.91 -2.76
C LEU A 227 1.21 13.70 -2.93
N GLU A 228 1.72 13.72 -4.15
CA GLU A 228 3.17 13.61 -4.41
C GLU A 228 3.93 14.77 -3.75
N LEU A 229 3.39 15.99 -3.82
CA LEU A 229 3.97 17.15 -3.14
C LEU A 229 3.96 16.97 -1.61
N LEU A 230 2.84 16.51 -1.05
CA LEU A 230 2.74 16.22 0.38
C LEU A 230 3.73 15.14 0.83
N TRP A 231 4.02 14.14 -0.02
CA TRP A 231 5.04 13.14 0.28
C TRP A 231 6.45 13.73 0.32
N ALA A 232 6.76 14.59 -0.65
CA ALA A 232 8.05 15.26 -0.69
C ALA A 232 8.26 16.16 0.54
N GLU A 233 7.24 16.93 0.92
CA GLU A 233 7.26 17.78 2.11
C GLU A 233 7.41 16.96 3.41
N ASP A 234 6.64 15.88 3.58
CA ASP A 234 6.74 15.03 4.77
C ASP A 234 8.09 14.33 4.86
N ALA A 235 8.66 13.89 3.73
CA ALA A 235 10.00 13.31 3.69
C ALA A 235 11.06 14.33 4.14
N TYR A 236 11.01 15.55 3.61
CA TYR A 236 11.92 16.63 3.96
C TYR A 236 11.78 17.01 5.45
N MET A 237 10.57 17.14 5.96
CA MET A 237 10.33 17.45 7.37
C MET A 237 10.83 16.35 8.31
N ARG A 238 10.74 15.09 7.91
CA ARG A 238 11.31 13.96 8.67
C ARG A 238 12.83 13.99 8.68
N GLU A 239 13.44 14.31 7.56
CA GLU A 239 14.90 14.45 7.48
C GLU A 239 15.41 15.58 8.37
N LEU A 240 14.80 16.77 8.31
CA LEU A 240 15.09 17.88 9.20
C LEU A 240 14.91 17.50 10.68
N ALA A 241 13.85 16.80 11.02
CA ALA A 241 13.60 16.34 12.39
C ALA A 241 14.67 15.34 12.86
N HIS A 242 15.10 14.45 11.97
CA HIS A 242 16.17 13.48 12.25
C HIS A 242 17.53 14.18 12.46
N GLU A 243 17.88 15.12 11.59
CA GLU A 243 19.11 15.92 11.71
C GLU A 243 19.13 16.73 13.00
N ALA A 244 18.01 17.40 13.34
CA ALA A 244 17.86 18.15 14.58
C ALA A 244 17.96 17.23 15.81
N GLY A 245 17.39 16.02 15.74
CA GLY A 245 17.49 15.00 16.79
C GLY A 245 18.93 14.49 16.96
N ALA A 246 19.63 14.24 15.86
CA ALA A 246 21.02 13.81 15.85
C ALA A 246 21.96 14.93 16.37
N ALA A 247 21.73 16.18 15.98
CA ALA A 247 22.46 17.32 16.52
C ALA A 247 22.25 17.45 18.03
N ARG A 248 21.01 17.27 18.51
CA ARG A 248 20.66 17.29 19.93
C ARG A 248 21.32 16.16 20.73
N SER A 249 21.46 14.97 20.16
CA SER A 249 22.13 13.85 20.83
C SER A 249 23.65 14.06 20.99
N ARG A 250 24.28 14.80 20.06
CA ARG A 250 25.69 15.17 20.14
C ARG A 250 26.00 16.23 21.20
N LEU A 251 24.97 16.92 21.70
CA LEU A 251 25.10 17.94 22.76
C LEU A 251 24.97 17.35 24.17
N ARG A 252 25.01 16.04 24.33
CA ARG A 252 25.05 15.38 25.65
C ARG A 252 26.51 15.35 26.15
N ASP A 253 26.67 15.67 27.44
CA ASP A 253 27.97 15.53 28.12
C ASP A 253 28.37 14.05 28.33
N ALA A 254 29.59 13.83 28.80
CA ALA A 254 30.10 12.51 29.08
C ALA A 254 29.29 11.72 30.15
N GLU A 255 28.47 12.41 30.93
CA GLU A 255 27.57 11.85 31.92
C GLU A 255 26.15 11.65 31.35
N GLY A 256 25.93 11.88 30.07
CA GLY A 256 24.63 11.71 29.40
C GLY A 256 23.63 12.85 29.66
N ARG A 257 24.02 13.91 30.31
CA ARG A 257 23.19 15.10 30.56
C ARG A 257 23.18 15.99 29.31
N MET A 258 22.08 16.67 29.04
CA MET A 258 21.98 17.63 27.95
C MET A 258 22.85 18.85 28.23
N ALA A 259 23.82 19.13 27.40
CA ALA A 259 24.63 20.35 27.48
C ALA A 259 23.80 21.63 27.29
N PHE A 260 22.61 21.52 26.74
CA PHE A 260 21.65 22.57 26.54
C PHE A 260 20.22 22.05 26.73
N SER A 261 19.48 22.61 27.71
CA SER A 261 18.02 22.41 27.83
C SER A 261 17.34 23.47 26.99
N PRO A 262 16.68 23.09 25.87
CA PRO A 262 15.86 24.09 25.18
C PRO A 262 14.72 24.54 26.10
N PRO A 263 14.39 25.83 26.11
CA PRO A 263 13.27 26.34 26.92
C PRO A 263 12.01 25.55 26.51
N GLY A 264 11.21 25.15 27.52
CA GLY A 264 10.04 24.24 27.39
C GLY A 264 8.90 24.71 26.47
N ARG A 265 9.10 25.83 25.77
CA ARG A 265 8.13 26.41 24.81
C ARG A 265 8.12 25.76 23.40
N LEU A 266 9.14 25.00 23.00
CA LEU A 266 9.17 24.39 21.67
C LEU A 266 8.13 23.27 21.47
N ARG A 267 7.64 22.64 22.53
CA ARG A 267 6.52 21.68 22.45
C ARG A 267 5.18 22.36 22.18
N ALA A 268 4.98 23.59 22.63
CA ALA A 268 3.71 24.32 22.46
C ALA A 268 3.59 24.98 21.07
N ASN A 269 4.70 25.42 20.48
CA ASN A 269 4.66 26.15 19.21
C ASN A 269 4.44 25.26 17.99
N PHE A 270 4.83 23.98 17.99
CA PHE A 270 4.51 23.07 16.89
C PHE A 270 3.04 22.70 16.86
N THR A 271 2.36 22.64 17.98
CA THR A 271 0.91 22.39 18.05
C THR A 271 0.09 23.61 17.61
N PHE A 272 0.60 24.83 17.80
CA PHE A 272 -0.15 26.07 17.51
C PHE A 272 -0.09 26.50 16.04
N LEU A 273 0.95 26.15 15.30
CA LEU A 273 1.04 26.43 13.85
C LEU A 273 0.16 25.51 13.01
N TYR A 274 -0.29 24.39 13.55
CA TYR A 274 -1.17 23.44 12.86
C TYR A 274 -2.66 23.58 13.20
N ASN A 275 -3.02 24.37 14.23
CA ASN A 275 -4.41 24.59 14.64
C ASN A 275 -4.98 25.97 14.24
N ALA A 276 -4.27 26.75 13.46
CA ALA A 276 -4.66 28.10 13.06
C ALA A 276 -4.73 28.29 11.53
N GLY A 277 -5.27 27.28 10.82
CA GLY A 277 -5.56 27.39 9.40
C GLY A 277 -6.83 26.66 9.04
#